data_ca902287733d4872bd4a45ab7c3d02d0
#
_entry.id   ca902287733d4872bd4a45ab7c3d02d0
#
_cell.length_a   1.000
_cell.length_b   1.000
_cell.length_c   1.000
_cell.angle_alpha   90.00
_cell.angle_beta   90.00
_cell.angle_gamma   90.00
#
_symmetry.space_group_name_H-M   'P 1'
#
loop_
_entity.id
_entity.type
_entity.pdbx_description
1 polymer ?
#
loop_
_entity_poly.entity_id
_entity_poly.type
_entity_poly.pdbx_seq_one_letter_code
_entity_poly.pdbx_strand_id
1 'polypeptide(L)'
;MKNQNSLRYIFALFFLSFAAHCQYIFPDVLVKFKPLVQEAIFTGTGSPTWDEQIRERGYILKEKDGYHMWYTGYTKNDPVKHLGYATSKDGIQWKRHASNPINPQQWIEDVFVIKKGSKYYMFAEGKGDTTHLLVSANKTDWKALGNIRIKKTNGQPIEKGAFGTPCVIAVKGLYYLFYERDDLGIWLAKSKNLIDWVNVQDQPVLNKGPEPYDLYGVAMNQVIYYQGYYYGYYHATAYKDWREWSSNVAVSKDLIHWTKYPQNPIIGNNQSSNIIVPAQQGFRLYTMHSQVHVYQSN
;
A
#
# COMPACT_ATOMS: atom_id res chain seq x y z
N MET A 1 -13.95 -54.35 -18.09
CA MET A 1 -13.46 -53.62 -16.91
C MET A 1 -12.05 -53.06 -17.20
N LYS A 2 -11.96 -52.03 -18.00
CA LYS A 2 -10.72 -51.23 -18.25
C LYS A 2 -11.20 -49.86 -18.67
N ASN A 3 -11.03 -48.83 -17.82
CA ASN A 3 -11.01 -47.40 -18.14
C ASN A 3 -11.53 -46.50 -17.03
N GLN A 4 -11.33 -46.85 -15.73
CA GLN A 4 -11.63 -45.89 -14.66
C GLN A 4 -10.35 -45.36 -13.95
N ASN A 5 -9.18 -45.96 -14.20
CA ASN A 5 -7.94 -45.54 -13.50
C ASN A 5 -7.13 -44.44 -14.21
N SER A 6 -7.35 -44.22 -15.51
CA SER A 6 -6.65 -43.19 -16.26
C SER A 6 -7.16 -41.75 -15.99
N LEU A 7 -8.44 -41.59 -15.67
CA LEU A 7 -9.02 -40.27 -15.40
C LEU A 7 -8.59 -39.70 -14.02
N ARG A 8 -8.35 -40.58 -13.03
CA ARG A 8 -7.90 -40.14 -11.70
C ARG A 8 -6.45 -39.64 -11.70
N TYR A 9 -5.59 -40.20 -12.53
CA TYR A 9 -4.18 -39.74 -12.65
C TYR A 9 -4.05 -38.40 -13.38
N ILE A 10 -4.89 -38.13 -14.37
CA ILE A 10 -4.87 -36.85 -15.12
C ILE A 10 -5.34 -35.70 -14.20
N PHE A 11 -6.36 -35.90 -13.37
CA PHE A 11 -6.80 -34.91 -12.40
C PHE A 11 -5.74 -34.63 -11.30
N ALA A 12 -5.09 -35.64 -10.77
CA ALA A 12 -4.04 -35.48 -9.77
C ALA A 12 -2.81 -34.74 -10.30
N LEU A 13 -2.40 -35.00 -11.54
CA LEU A 13 -1.29 -34.30 -12.21
C LEU A 13 -1.63 -32.83 -12.52
N PHE A 14 -2.89 -32.51 -12.87
CA PHE A 14 -3.33 -31.14 -13.09
C PHE A 14 -3.36 -30.33 -11.79
N PHE A 15 -3.84 -30.91 -10.70
CA PHE A 15 -3.83 -30.26 -9.38
C PHE A 15 -2.43 -30.07 -8.85
N LEU A 16 -1.53 -31.03 -9.00
CA LEU A 16 -0.14 -30.92 -8.58
C LEU A 16 0.63 -29.86 -9.40
N SER A 17 0.40 -29.77 -10.71
CA SER A 17 1.04 -28.76 -11.55
C SER A 17 0.53 -27.34 -11.26
N PHE A 18 -0.76 -27.18 -10.98
CA PHE A 18 -1.35 -25.88 -10.62
C PHE A 18 -0.86 -25.41 -9.24
N ALA A 19 -0.85 -26.30 -8.25
CA ALA A 19 -0.34 -25.98 -6.92
C ALA A 19 1.16 -25.63 -6.93
N ALA A 20 1.98 -26.37 -7.67
CA ALA A 20 3.40 -26.07 -7.83
C ALA A 20 3.63 -24.75 -8.58
N HIS A 21 2.85 -24.46 -9.61
CA HIS A 21 2.94 -23.19 -10.35
C HIS A 21 2.51 -22.01 -9.47
N CYS A 22 1.43 -22.15 -8.70
CA CYS A 22 0.98 -21.12 -7.77
C CYS A 22 2.04 -20.83 -6.69
N GLN A 23 2.69 -21.86 -6.14
CA GLN A 23 3.75 -21.69 -5.16
C GLN A 23 5.00 -21.00 -5.76
N TYR A 24 5.30 -21.24 -7.05
CA TYR A 24 6.42 -20.60 -7.72
C TYR A 24 6.21 -19.09 -7.90
N ILE A 25 5.00 -18.64 -8.25
CA ILE A 25 4.70 -17.22 -8.44
C ILE A 25 4.31 -16.48 -7.14
N PHE A 26 4.00 -17.20 -6.07
CA PHE A 26 3.72 -16.65 -4.74
C PHE A 26 4.64 -17.31 -3.70
N PRO A 27 5.92 -16.94 -3.63
CA PRO A 27 6.85 -17.51 -2.68
C PRO A 27 6.42 -17.21 -1.24
N ASP A 28 6.58 -18.18 -0.35
CA ASP A 28 6.16 -18.12 1.05
C ASP A 28 6.64 -16.84 1.76
N VAL A 29 7.86 -16.42 1.45
CA VAL A 29 8.48 -15.21 2.00
C VAL A 29 7.72 -13.91 1.69
N LEU A 30 6.81 -13.92 0.71
CA LEU A 30 5.99 -12.76 0.30
C LEU A 30 4.52 -12.88 0.66
N VAL A 31 4.06 -14.07 1.11
CA VAL A 31 2.63 -14.31 1.37
C VAL A 31 2.35 -14.90 2.76
N LYS A 32 3.37 -15.48 3.43
CA LYS A 32 3.21 -16.08 4.77
C LYS A 32 3.95 -15.25 5.81
N PHE A 33 3.17 -14.66 6.70
CA PHE A 33 3.67 -13.78 7.74
C PHE A 33 3.18 -14.23 9.12
N LYS A 34 4.05 -14.12 10.12
CA LYS A 34 3.72 -14.35 11.52
C LYS A 34 3.96 -13.08 12.33
N PRO A 35 3.13 -12.78 13.34
CA PRO A 35 3.39 -11.66 14.23
C PRO A 35 4.83 -11.73 14.78
N LEU A 36 5.60 -10.65 14.56
CA LEU A 36 6.93 -10.52 15.17
C LEU A 36 6.80 -10.09 16.64
N VAL A 37 5.78 -9.29 16.92
CA VAL A 37 5.35 -8.86 18.24
C VAL A 37 3.82 -8.99 18.28
N GLN A 38 3.27 -9.46 19.40
CA GLN A 38 1.81 -9.65 19.53
C GLN A 38 1.08 -8.33 19.64
N GLU A 39 1.63 -7.39 20.39
CA GLU A 39 1.02 -6.09 20.63
C GLU A 39 1.29 -5.11 19.48
N ALA A 40 0.48 -4.07 19.39
CA ALA A 40 0.73 -2.97 18.47
C ALA A 40 2.04 -2.25 18.86
N ILE A 41 2.88 -2.00 17.86
CA ILE A 41 4.18 -1.34 18.05
C ILE A 41 4.12 0.19 17.98
N PHE A 42 2.98 0.73 17.50
CA PHE A 42 2.72 2.17 17.48
C PHE A 42 1.21 2.42 17.44
N THR A 43 0.76 3.35 18.27
CA THR A 43 -0.67 3.73 18.40
C THR A 43 -0.80 5.24 18.48
N GLY A 44 -2.01 5.77 18.40
CA GLY A 44 -2.29 7.14 18.84
C GLY A 44 -1.90 7.33 20.31
N THR A 45 -1.77 8.56 20.75
CA THR A 45 -1.35 8.88 22.13
C THR A 45 -2.46 8.59 23.16
N GLY A 46 -3.73 8.49 22.71
CA GLY A 46 -4.89 8.34 23.58
C GLY A 46 -5.20 9.58 24.44
N SER A 47 -4.43 10.65 24.27
CA SER A 47 -4.57 11.94 24.97
C SER A 47 -5.06 13.00 24.00
N PRO A 48 -5.64 14.11 24.48
CA PRO A 48 -6.13 15.18 23.59
C PRO A 48 -4.99 16.00 22.97
N THR A 49 -4.13 15.29 22.24
CA THR A 49 -3.08 15.82 21.39
C THR A 49 -3.48 15.66 19.91
N TRP A 50 -2.78 16.32 19.02
CA TRP A 50 -3.05 16.28 17.58
C TRP A 50 -3.07 14.83 17.00
N ASP A 51 -2.40 13.86 17.63
CA ASP A 51 -2.37 12.45 17.30
C ASP A 51 -2.98 11.56 18.40
N GLU A 52 -4.07 12.03 19.04
CA GLU A 52 -4.89 11.21 19.94
C GLU A 52 -5.19 9.85 19.31
N GLN A 53 -5.48 9.86 18.02
CA GLN A 53 -5.68 8.70 17.17
C GLN A 53 -4.75 8.78 15.95
N ILE A 54 -4.43 7.63 15.38
CA ILE A 54 -3.77 7.54 14.08
C ILE A 54 -4.72 6.91 13.07
N ARG A 55 -4.56 7.31 11.81
CA ARG A 55 -5.36 6.83 10.69
C ARG A 55 -4.58 5.77 9.89
N GLU A 56 -5.29 5.05 9.04
CA GLU A 56 -4.73 4.14 8.04
C GLU A 56 -3.72 4.81 7.11
N ARG A 57 -2.94 3.98 6.42
CA ARG A 57 -2.02 4.36 5.34
C ARG A 57 -0.96 5.39 5.68
N GLY A 58 -0.23 5.14 6.77
CA GLY A 58 1.10 5.67 6.90
C GLY A 58 2.07 4.99 5.92
N TYR A 59 3.32 5.42 5.92
CA TYR A 59 4.38 4.81 5.12
C TYR A 59 5.65 4.57 5.94
N ILE A 60 6.31 3.45 5.71
CA ILE A 60 7.57 3.10 6.35
C ILE A 60 8.65 2.94 5.29
N LEU A 61 9.73 3.72 5.42
CA LEU A 61 10.93 3.63 4.60
C LEU A 61 12.11 3.15 5.46
N LYS A 62 12.81 2.10 5.02
CA LYS A 62 14.06 1.66 5.64
C LYS A 62 15.24 2.25 4.88
N GLU A 63 16.14 2.92 5.59
CA GLU A 63 17.41 3.42 5.09
C GLU A 63 18.58 2.87 5.92
N LYS A 64 19.80 3.30 5.62
CA LYS A 64 21.01 2.87 6.34
C LYS A 64 21.01 3.32 7.81
N ASP A 65 20.39 4.46 8.10
CA ASP A 65 20.32 5.09 9.43
C ASP A 65 19.15 4.54 10.30
N GLY A 66 18.28 3.71 9.73
CA GLY A 66 17.14 3.08 10.45
C GLY A 66 15.85 3.12 9.65
N TYR A 67 14.76 3.08 10.38
CA TYR A 67 13.41 3.11 9.84
C TYR A 67 12.80 4.49 10.05
N HIS A 68 12.10 4.97 9.05
CA HIS A 68 11.41 6.25 9.00
C HIS A 68 9.94 6.01 8.73
N MET A 69 9.06 6.51 9.58
CA MET A 69 7.62 6.36 9.44
C MET A 69 6.96 7.72 9.36
N TRP A 70 6.12 7.90 8.36
CA TRP A 70 5.16 9.00 8.27
C TRP A 70 3.78 8.43 8.55
N TYR A 71 3.03 9.11 9.39
CA TYR A 71 1.71 8.67 9.81
C TYR A 71 0.75 9.84 9.92
N THR A 72 -0.53 9.56 9.79
CA THR A 72 -1.59 10.56 9.95
C THR A 72 -2.13 10.52 11.36
N GLY A 73 -2.10 11.67 12.03
CA GLY A 73 -2.70 11.87 13.35
C GLY A 73 -3.94 12.73 13.27
N TYR A 74 -4.89 12.52 14.17
CA TYR A 74 -6.11 13.32 14.30
C TYR A 74 -6.72 13.19 15.70
N THR A 75 -7.64 14.10 16.04
CA THR A 75 -8.46 14.01 17.24
C THR A 75 -9.93 13.84 16.84
N LYS A 76 -10.76 13.39 17.78
CA LYS A 76 -12.21 13.30 17.55
C LYS A 76 -12.85 14.67 17.30
N ASN A 77 -12.27 15.73 17.86
CA ASN A 77 -12.81 17.08 17.82
C ASN A 77 -12.25 17.93 16.67
N ASP A 78 -11.13 17.52 16.07
CA ASP A 78 -10.52 18.18 14.92
C ASP A 78 -10.53 17.23 13.70
N PRO A 79 -11.32 17.52 12.67
CA PRO A 79 -11.37 16.68 11.48
C PRO A 79 -10.10 16.77 10.64
N VAL A 80 -9.20 17.73 10.89
CA VAL A 80 -7.96 17.91 10.10
C VAL A 80 -7.04 16.73 10.32
N LYS A 81 -6.48 16.25 9.23
CA LYS A 81 -5.50 15.16 9.20
C LYS A 81 -4.09 15.75 9.16
N HIS A 82 -3.34 15.48 10.21
CA HIS A 82 -2.00 16.05 10.39
C HIS A 82 -0.92 15.00 10.14
N LEU A 83 0.18 15.45 9.53
CA LEU A 83 1.34 14.60 9.26
C LEU A 83 2.27 14.50 10.48
N GLY A 84 2.48 13.28 10.94
CA GLY A 84 3.48 12.93 11.94
C GLY A 84 4.68 12.21 11.33
N TYR A 85 5.79 12.27 12.04
CA TYR A 85 7.02 11.56 11.71
C TYR A 85 7.58 10.84 12.93
N ALA A 86 8.02 9.60 12.74
CA ALA A 86 8.68 8.81 13.78
C ALA A 86 9.86 8.05 13.20
N THR A 87 10.84 7.74 14.04
CA THR A 87 12.04 6.97 13.67
C THR A 87 12.20 5.75 14.57
N SER A 88 12.85 4.72 14.03
CA SER A 88 13.21 3.52 14.79
C SER A 88 14.54 2.97 14.32
N LYS A 89 15.33 2.40 15.24
CA LYS A 89 16.56 1.66 14.89
C LYS A 89 16.29 0.23 14.48
N ASP A 90 15.28 -0.38 15.08
CA ASP A 90 14.95 -1.79 14.93
C ASP A 90 13.64 -2.04 14.18
N GLY A 91 12.86 -0.98 13.86
CA GLY A 91 11.56 -1.07 13.21
C GLY A 91 10.44 -1.59 14.13
N ILE A 92 10.68 -1.65 15.45
CA ILE A 92 9.74 -2.08 16.48
C ILE A 92 9.51 -0.98 17.50
N GLN A 93 10.59 -0.42 18.04
CA GLN A 93 10.53 0.68 19.00
C GLN A 93 10.60 2.01 18.26
N TRP A 94 9.53 2.78 18.32
CA TRP A 94 9.39 4.03 17.56
C TRP A 94 9.48 5.26 18.47
N LYS A 95 10.23 6.25 18.01
CA LYS A 95 10.33 7.57 18.66
C LYS A 95 9.67 8.61 17.78
N ARG A 96 8.60 9.26 18.30
CA ARG A 96 7.98 10.42 17.65
C ARG A 96 8.95 11.58 17.55
N HIS A 97 8.89 12.30 16.44
CA HIS A 97 9.69 13.51 16.24
C HIS A 97 9.20 14.63 17.16
N ALA A 98 10.15 15.37 17.74
CA ALA A 98 9.83 16.38 18.74
C ALA A 98 8.99 17.56 18.21
N SER A 99 9.13 17.86 16.91
CA SER A 99 8.39 18.96 16.25
C SER A 99 7.12 18.50 15.54
N ASN A 100 6.57 17.34 15.88
CA ASN A 100 5.29 16.91 15.33
C ASN A 100 4.14 17.81 15.80
N PRO A 101 3.09 18.05 14.96
CA PRO A 101 2.99 17.61 13.56
C PRO A 101 3.94 18.37 12.65
N ILE A 102 4.60 17.67 11.72
CA ILE A 102 5.64 18.25 10.85
C ILE A 102 5.09 19.07 9.68
N ASN A 103 3.78 19.07 9.46
CA ASN A 103 3.13 19.93 8.46
C ASN A 103 1.71 20.35 8.92
N PRO A 104 1.59 21.17 9.97
CA PRO A 104 0.31 21.44 10.62
C PRO A 104 -0.66 22.29 9.79
N GLN A 105 -0.19 22.90 8.69
CA GLN A 105 -1.00 23.81 7.87
C GLN A 105 -1.72 23.10 6.71
N GLN A 106 -1.49 21.80 6.53
CA GLN A 106 -2.04 21.04 5.41
C GLN A 106 -2.78 19.79 5.89
N TRP A 107 -3.88 19.47 5.23
CA TRP A 107 -4.52 18.17 5.33
C TRP A 107 -3.64 17.14 4.59
N ILE A 108 -3.10 16.16 5.31
CA ILE A 108 -2.22 15.13 4.78
C ILE A 108 -2.62 13.78 5.35
N GLU A 109 -3.05 12.88 4.47
CA GLU A 109 -3.33 11.49 4.81
C GLU A 109 -2.90 10.56 3.67
N ASP A 110 -2.98 9.26 3.87
CA ASP A 110 -2.69 8.22 2.88
C ASP A 110 -1.36 8.43 2.15
N VAL A 111 -0.31 8.58 2.95
CA VAL A 111 1.00 8.98 2.43
C VAL A 111 1.78 7.83 1.80
N PHE A 112 2.48 8.14 0.71
CA PHE A 112 3.46 7.29 0.07
C PHE A 112 4.74 8.06 -0.22
N VAL A 113 5.90 7.57 0.19
CA VAL A 113 7.18 8.29 0.06
C VAL A 113 8.15 7.54 -0.84
N ILE A 114 8.69 8.25 -1.83
CA ILE A 114 9.82 7.76 -2.64
C ILE A 114 11.05 8.64 -2.46
N LYS A 115 12.23 8.04 -2.60
CA LYS A 115 13.50 8.77 -2.66
C LYS A 115 13.97 8.88 -4.11
N LYS A 116 14.34 10.08 -4.54
CA LYS A 116 14.93 10.35 -5.86
C LYS A 116 16.17 11.24 -5.69
N GLY A 117 17.33 10.67 -5.90
CA GLY A 117 18.60 11.36 -5.58
C GLY A 117 18.71 11.67 -4.09
N SER A 118 18.96 12.92 -3.76
CA SER A 118 19.04 13.41 -2.37
C SER A 118 17.70 13.89 -1.80
N LYS A 119 16.61 13.82 -2.56
CA LYS A 119 15.29 14.35 -2.16
C LYS A 119 14.29 13.23 -1.93
N TYR A 120 13.33 13.52 -1.07
CA TYR A 120 12.15 12.70 -0.81
C TYR A 120 10.94 13.37 -1.44
N TYR A 121 10.08 12.56 -2.06
CA TYR A 121 8.82 12.99 -2.65
C TYR A 121 7.70 12.21 -1.97
N MET A 122 6.74 12.93 -1.42
CA MET A 122 5.57 12.36 -0.76
C MET A 122 4.36 12.60 -1.65
N PHE A 123 3.69 11.52 -2.00
CA PHE A 123 2.34 11.54 -2.54
C PHE A 123 1.40 11.39 -1.36
N ALA A 124 0.48 12.29 -1.22
CA ALA A 124 -0.42 12.31 -0.08
C ALA A 124 -1.83 12.65 -0.54
N GLU A 125 -2.79 12.09 0.13
CA GLU A 125 -4.17 12.46 -0.05
C GLU A 125 -4.47 13.74 0.74
N GLY A 126 -5.10 14.68 0.08
CA GLY A 126 -5.55 15.93 0.66
C GLY A 126 -7.05 15.94 0.87
N LYS A 127 -7.57 17.05 1.37
CA LYS A 127 -9.01 17.24 1.52
C LYS A 127 -9.74 17.02 0.18
N GLY A 128 -10.76 16.16 0.18
CA GLY A 128 -11.52 15.82 -1.02
C GLY A 128 -10.87 14.69 -1.83
N ASP A 129 -10.07 13.87 -1.18
CA ASP A 129 -9.52 12.60 -1.66
C ASP A 129 -8.76 12.76 -2.99
N THR A 130 -7.97 13.83 -3.09
CA THR A 130 -7.15 14.11 -4.27
C THR A 130 -5.67 14.10 -3.91
N THR A 131 -4.88 13.37 -4.68
CA THR A 131 -3.44 13.23 -4.43
C THR A 131 -2.69 14.52 -4.77
N HIS A 132 -1.91 15.01 -3.83
CA HIS A 132 -0.95 16.09 -4.02
C HIS A 132 0.48 15.61 -3.76
N LEU A 133 1.44 16.36 -4.31
CA LEU A 133 2.85 16.06 -4.23
C LEU A 133 3.57 17.04 -3.32
N LEU A 134 4.40 16.54 -2.43
CA LEU A 134 5.31 17.33 -1.60
C LEU A 134 6.75 16.88 -1.82
N VAL A 135 7.71 17.76 -1.54
CA VAL A 135 9.14 17.46 -1.62
C VAL A 135 9.85 17.89 -0.34
N SER A 136 10.82 17.08 0.10
CA SER A 136 11.68 17.36 1.26
C SER A 136 13.13 16.97 0.97
N ALA A 137 14.07 17.69 1.59
CA ALA A 137 15.48 17.33 1.60
C ALA A 137 15.88 16.53 2.86
N ASN A 138 15.07 16.59 3.93
CA ASN A 138 15.43 16.07 5.25
C ASN A 138 14.35 15.18 5.90
N LYS A 139 13.27 14.82 5.17
CA LYS A 139 12.17 13.95 5.63
C LYS A 139 11.14 14.63 6.56
N THR A 140 11.41 15.84 7.06
CA THR A 140 10.55 16.56 8.01
C THR A 140 10.01 17.88 7.46
N ASP A 141 10.82 18.62 6.69
CA ASP A 141 10.43 19.90 6.12
C ASP A 141 9.87 19.67 4.71
N TRP A 142 8.55 19.65 4.60
CA TRP A 142 7.86 19.35 3.35
C TRP A 142 7.33 20.61 2.68
N LYS A 143 7.67 20.76 1.39
CA LYS A 143 7.15 21.83 0.52
C LYS A 143 6.15 21.25 -0.46
N ALA A 144 4.95 21.79 -0.48
CA ALA A 144 3.93 21.40 -1.45
C ALA A 144 4.33 21.82 -2.87
N LEU A 145 4.15 20.93 -3.83
CA LEU A 145 4.31 21.14 -5.27
C LEU A 145 2.96 21.26 -6.01
N GLY A 146 1.85 21.05 -5.28
CA GLY A 146 0.51 21.07 -5.81
C GLY A 146 -0.06 19.69 -6.12
N ASN A 147 -1.31 19.66 -6.62
CA ASN A 147 -1.96 18.41 -6.98
C ASN A 147 -1.30 17.80 -8.23
N ILE A 148 -1.24 16.48 -8.28
CA ILE A 148 -0.86 15.78 -9.50
C ILE A 148 -1.96 15.92 -10.55
N ARG A 149 -1.56 15.81 -11.82
CA ARG A 149 -2.48 15.92 -12.96
C ARG A 149 -2.53 14.62 -13.71
N ILE A 150 -3.67 13.95 -13.68
CA ILE A 150 -3.86 12.67 -14.35
C ILE A 150 -4.71 12.90 -15.62
N LYS A 151 -4.26 12.34 -16.73
CA LYS A 151 -4.96 12.34 -18.02
C LYS A 151 -5.30 10.92 -18.43
N LYS A 152 -6.39 10.78 -19.14
CA LYS A 152 -6.75 9.56 -19.86
C LYS A 152 -5.75 9.26 -20.99
N THR A 153 -5.85 8.08 -21.56
CA THR A 153 -5.03 7.65 -22.71
C THR A 153 -5.19 8.57 -23.92
N ASN A 154 -6.35 9.20 -24.09
CA ASN A 154 -6.62 10.17 -25.15
C ASN A 154 -6.15 11.61 -24.85
N GLY A 155 -5.48 11.83 -23.71
CA GLY A 155 -4.95 13.13 -23.30
C GLY A 155 -5.93 14.07 -22.59
N GLN A 156 -7.20 13.70 -22.47
CA GLN A 156 -8.17 14.47 -21.69
C GLN A 156 -7.95 14.23 -20.18
N PRO A 157 -8.25 15.21 -19.32
CA PRO A 157 -8.25 14.98 -17.87
C PRO A 157 -9.16 13.80 -17.50
N ILE A 158 -8.83 13.11 -16.40
CA ILE A 158 -9.77 12.15 -15.80
C ILE A 158 -11.02 12.89 -15.31
N GLU A 159 -12.12 12.17 -15.14
CA GLU A 159 -13.36 12.71 -14.58
C GLU A 159 -13.10 13.32 -13.19
N LYS A 160 -13.87 14.36 -12.84
CA LYS A 160 -13.88 14.93 -11.49
C LYS A 160 -14.23 13.84 -10.47
N GLY A 161 -13.66 13.95 -9.28
CA GLY A 161 -13.87 13.02 -8.17
C GLY A 161 -12.54 12.61 -7.53
N ALA A 162 -12.63 11.69 -6.61
CA ALA A 162 -11.48 11.15 -5.88
C ALA A 162 -10.45 10.51 -6.83
N PHE A 163 -9.18 10.64 -6.50
CA PHE A 163 -8.04 9.88 -7.01
C PHE A 163 -6.98 9.81 -5.90
N GLY A 164 -7.31 9.01 -4.91
CA GLY A 164 -6.59 8.88 -3.65
C GLY A 164 -5.71 7.65 -3.58
N THR A 165 -5.29 7.36 -2.36
CA THR A 165 -4.55 6.15 -2.00
C THR A 165 -3.34 5.90 -2.91
N PRO A 166 -2.42 6.89 -3.05
CA PRO A 166 -1.34 6.81 -4.02
C PRO A 166 -0.30 5.75 -3.65
N CYS A 167 0.17 5.00 -4.64
CA CYS A 167 1.32 4.10 -4.55
C CYS A 167 2.19 4.25 -5.79
N VAL A 168 3.48 4.50 -5.63
CA VAL A 168 4.39 4.80 -6.76
C VAL A 168 5.56 3.85 -6.83
N ILE A 169 5.83 3.30 -8.02
CA ILE A 169 7.04 2.52 -8.30
C ILE A 169 7.80 3.11 -9.49
N ALA A 170 9.14 3.13 -9.39
CA ALA A 170 10.02 3.53 -10.49
C ALA A 170 10.48 2.29 -11.27
N VAL A 171 10.25 2.29 -12.58
CA VAL A 171 10.63 1.17 -13.47
C VAL A 171 11.24 1.74 -14.75
N LYS A 172 12.50 1.38 -15.06
CA LYS A 172 13.21 1.74 -16.29
C LYS A 172 13.12 3.23 -16.65
N GLY A 173 13.28 4.11 -15.66
CA GLY A 173 13.29 5.56 -15.85
C GLY A 173 11.92 6.23 -15.93
N LEU A 174 10.85 5.49 -15.81
CA LEU A 174 9.47 5.97 -15.65
C LEU A 174 8.97 5.74 -14.23
N TYR A 175 8.01 6.54 -13.81
CA TYR A 175 7.25 6.34 -12.60
C TYR A 175 5.87 5.82 -12.95
N TYR A 176 5.39 4.87 -12.17
CA TYR A 176 4.05 4.29 -12.28
C TYR A 176 3.30 4.56 -10.99
N LEU A 177 2.15 5.19 -11.09
CA LEU A 177 1.24 5.53 -10.00
C LEU A 177 0.05 4.60 -10.05
N PHE A 178 -0.16 3.86 -8.99
CA PHE A 178 -1.43 3.22 -8.69
C PHE A 178 -2.26 4.18 -7.85
N TYR A 179 -3.51 4.37 -8.22
CA TYR A 179 -4.46 5.22 -7.53
C TYR A 179 -5.85 4.58 -7.57
N GLU A 180 -6.64 4.85 -6.58
CA GLU A 180 -8.01 4.36 -6.51
C GLU A 180 -9.02 5.45 -6.91
N ARG A 181 -10.27 5.05 -7.14
CA ARG A 181 -11.42 5.93 -7.32
C ARG A 181 -12.61 5.35 -6.57
N ASP A 182 -12.97 6.01 -5.46
CA ASP A 182 -14.04 5.58 -4.56
C ASP A 182 -13.89 4.12 -4.10
N ASP A 183 -12.64 3.64 -3.94
CA ASP A 183 -12.27 2.25 -3.61
C ASP A 183 -12.82 1.16 -4.57
N LEU A 184 -13.36 1.54 -5.71
CA LEU A 184 -14.01 0.60 -6.64
C LEU A 184 -13.03 -0.19 -7.50
N GLY A 185 -11.79 0.23 -7.54
CA GLY A 185 -10.72 -0.39 -8.33
C GLY A 185 -9.43 0.38 -8.21
N ILE A 186 -8.39 -0.16 -8.80
CA ILE A 186 -7.04 0.41 -8.84
C ILE A 186 -6.67 0.71 -10.28
N TRP A 187 -6.43 1.97 -10.60
CA TRP A 187 -5.96 2.46 -11.90
C TRP A 187 -4.45 2.60 -11.91
N LEU A 188 -3.89 2.66 -13.12
CA LEU A 188 -2.44 2.81 -13.33
C LEU A 188 -2.16 3.95 -14.29
N ALA A 189 -1.36 4.92 -13.83
CA ALA A 189 -0.84 6.00 -14.66
C ALA A 189 0.69 5.99 -14.67
N LYS A 190 1.31 6.60 -15.70
CA LYS A 190 2.76 6.74 -15.84
C LYS A 190 3.18 8.19 -15.99
N SER A 191 4.38 8.51 -15.49
CA SER A 191 4.97 9.86 -15.51
C SER A 191 6.48 9.82 -15.68
N LYS A 192 7.06 10.93 -16.19
CA LYS A 192 8.50 11.20 -16.18
C LYS A 192 8.88 12.23 -15.09
N ASN A 193 7.95 13.04 -14.63
CA ASN A 193 8.23 14.20 -13.77
C ASN A 193 7.52 14.18 -12.40
N LEU A 194 6.70 13.16 -12.09
CA LEU A 194 5.93 12.97 -10.86
C LEU A 194 4.71 13.90 -10.71
N ILE A 195 4.48 14.83 -11.63
CA ILE A 195 3.40 15.82 -11.58
C ILE A 195 2.35 15.52 -12.65
N ASP A 196 2.80 15.32 -13.88
CA ASP A 196 1.95 15.03 -15.03
C ASP A 196 1.93 13.52 -15.30
N TRP A 197 0.74 12.95 -15.24
CA TRP A 197 0.50 11.52 -15.36
C TRP A 197 -0.44 11.24 -16.54
N VAL A 198 -0.21 10.13 -17.20
CA VAL A 198 -1.10 9.63 -18.24
C VAL A 198 -1.46 8.18 -17.91
N ASN A 199 -2.74 7.85 -17.92
CA ASN A 199 -3.21 6.49 -17.73
C ASN A 199 -2.52 5.52 -18.70
N VAL A 200 -2.15 4.34 -18.21
CA VAL A 200 -1.69 3.25 -19.06
C VAL A 200 -2.87 2.64 -19.82
N GLN A 201 -4.00 2.54 -19.13
CA GLN A 201 -5.33 2.23 -19.69
C GLN A 201 -6.39 2.97 -18.86
N ASP A 202 -7.58 3.21 -19.43
CA ASP A 202 -8.63 3.95 -18.75
C ASP A 202 -9.56 3.07 -17.91
N GLN A 203 -9.35 1.76 -17.94
CA GLN A 203 -9.98 0.79 -17.04
C GLN A 203 -9.05 0.48 -15.87
N PRO A 204 -9.57 0.09 -14.70
CA PRO A 204 -8.73 -0.34 -13.59
C PRO A 204 -7.86 -1.55 -13.98
N VAL A 205 -6.65 -1.60 -13.45
CA VAL A 205 -5.72 -2.74 -13.60
C VAL A 205 -6.00 -3.84 -12.57
N LEU A 206 -6.63 -3.49 -11.45
CA LEU A 206 -7.12 -4.46 -10.46
C LEU A 206 -8.51 -4.01 -9.97
N ASN A 207 -9.50 -4.87 -10.15
CA ASN A 207 -10.88 -4.61 -9.75
C ASN A 207 -11.15 -5.18 -8.36
N LYS A 208 -12.08 -4.55 -7.63
CA LYS A 208 -12.73 -5.18 -6.49
C LYS A 208 -13.49 -6.43 -6.93
N GLY A 209 -13.71 -7.37 -6.02
CA GLY A 209 -14.38 -8.65 -6.31
C GLY A 209 -13.67 -9.50 -7.39
N PRO A 210 -14.21 -10.64 -7.74
CA PRO A 210 -15.42 -11.25 -7.19
C PRO A 210 -15.23 -11.97 -5.84
N GLU A 211 -14.01 -11.96 -5.28
CA GLU A 211 -13.71 -12.69 -4.07
C GLU A 211 -14.41 -12.07 -2.84
N PRO A 212 -14.87 -12.88 -1.88
CA PRO A 212 -15.61 -12.37 -0.72
C PRO A 212 -14.86 -11.29 0.07
N TYR A 213 -13.53 -11.41 0.18
CA TYR A 213 -12.70 -10.48 0.98
C TYR A 213 -12.52 -9.10 0.35
N ASP A 214 -12.74 -8.94 -0.97
CA ASP A 214 -12.55 -7.67 -1.68
C ASP A 214 -13.79 -7.19 -2.46
N LEU A 215 -14.95 -7.63 -2.03
CA LEU A 215 -16.21 -7.42 -2.76
C LEU A 215 -16.62 -5.94 -2.85
N TYR A 216 -16.23 -5.12 -1.87
CA TYR A 216 -16.73 -3.74 -1.78
C TYR A 216 -15.67 -2.65 -1.92
N GLY A 217 -14.39 -2.97 -1.76
CA GLY A 217 -13.35 -1.98 -1.95
C GLY A 217 -11.96 -2.57 -2.05
N VAL A 218 -11.09 -1.90 -2.82
CA VAL A 218 -9.67 -2.22 -3.00
C VAL A 218 -8.84 -0.96 -3.21
N ALA A 219 -7.67 -0.88 -2.57
CA ALA A 219 -6.69 0.15 -2.88
C ALA A 219 -5.25 -0.34 -2.68
N MET A 220 -4.33 0.10 -3.55
CA MET A 220 -2.93 -0.36 -3.57
C MET A 220 -2.11 0.38 -2.52
N ASN A 221 -1.43 -0.36 -1.64
CA ASN A 221 -0.56 0.23 -0.62
C ASN A 221 0.89 0.32 -1.07
N GLN A 222 1.41 -0.76 -1.67
CA GLN A 222 2.80 -0.80 -2.12
C GLN A 222 2.99 -1.84 -3.22
N VAL A 223 3.87 -1.53 -4.18
CA VAL A 223 4.34 -2.48 -5.19
C VAL A 223 5.85 -2.67 -5.04
N ILE A 224 6.30 -3.91 -4.98
CA ILE A 224 7.71 -4.27 -4.99
C ILE A 224 8.03 -5.15 -6.21
N TYR A 225 9.31 -5.13 -6.64
CA TYR A 225 9.81 -6.06 -7.64
C TYR A 225 10.66 -7.14 -6.97
N TYR A 226 10.33 -8.40 -7.22
CA TYR A 226 11.04 -9.54 -6.66
C TYR A 226 11.08 -10.71 -7.66
N GLN A 227 12.28 -11.25 -7.93
CA GLN A 227 12.51 -12.43 -8.80
C GLN A 227 11.74 -12.43 -10.12
N GLY A 228 11.72 -11.30 -10.82
CA GLY A 228 11.11 -11.20 -12.16
C GLY A 228 9.63 -10.83 -12.17
N TYR A 229 9.00 -10.61 -11.01
CA TYR A 229 7.61 -10.26 -10.85
C TYR A 229 7.42 -9.02 -9.99
N TYR A 230 6.30 -8.31 -10.19
CA TYR A 230 5.81 -7.25 -9.33
C TYR A 230 4.78 -7.83 -8.36
N TYR A 231 4.92 -7.53 -7.08
CA TYR A 231 3.97 -7.90 -6.04
C TYR A 231 3.31 -6.65 -5.51
N GLY A 232 1.99 -6.57 -5.68
CA GLY A 232 1.16 -5.48 -5.21
C GLY A 232 0.51 -5.86 -3.88
N TYR A 233 0.87 -5.16 -2.83
CA TYR A 233 0.23 -5.27 -1.52
C TYR A 233 -0.89 -4.26 -1.48
N TYR A 234 -2.10 -4.72 -1.20
CA TYR A 234 -3.30 -3.88 -1.24
C TYR A 234 -4.22 -4.18 -0.05
N HIS A 235 -5.02 -3.22 0.33
CA HIS A 235 -6.08 -3.46 1.28
C HIS A 235 -7.41 -3.66 0.56
N ALA A 236 -8.30 -4.40 1.21
CA ALA A 236 -9.59 -4.75 0.65
C ALA A 236 -10.64 -4.91 1.75
N THR A 237 -11.91 -4.70 1.39
CA THR A 237 -13.01 -4.89 2.30
C THR A 237 -14.09 -5.82 1.76
N ALA A 238 -14.56 -6.70 2.64
CA ALA A 238 -15.69 -7.59 2.45
C ALA A 238 -17.06 -6.91 2.75
N TYR A 239 -17.04 -5.67 3.24
CA TYR A 239 -18.21 -5.01 3.81
C TYR A 239 -18.56 -3.72 3.09
N LYS A 240 -19.84 -3.55 2.75
CA LYS A 240 -20.37 -2.38 2.06
C LYS A 240 -20.25 -1.09 2.89
N ASP A 241 -20.23 -1.21 4.19
CA ASP A 241 -20.09 -0.12 5.15
C ASP A 241 -18.64 0.12 5.58
N TRP A 242 -17.67 -0.57 4.94
CA TRP A 242 -16.22 -0.45 5.13
C TRP A 242 -15.73 -0.62 6.58
N ARG A 243 -16.50 -1.32 7.41
CA ARG A 243 -16.20 -1.49 8.85
C ARG A 243 -14.95 -2.28 9.16
N GLU A 244 -14.51 -3.11 8.23
CA GLU A 244 -13.30 -3.93 8.37
C GLU A 244 -12.53 -4.01 7.05
N TRP A 245 -11.22 -3.97 7.18
CA TRP A 245 -10.29 -4.07 6.06
C TRP A 245 -9.26 -5.18 6.30
N SER A 246 -8.75 -5.74 5.23
CA SER A 246 -7.76 -6.81 5.24
C SER A 246 -6.54 -6.46 4.40
N SER A 247 -5.41 -7.13 4.67
CA SER A 247 -4.19 -7.06 3.89
C SER A 247 -4.12 -8.19 2.88
N ASN A 248 -3.84 -7.86 1.63
CA ASN A 248 -3.87 -8.78 0.50
C ASN A 248 -2.64 -8.59 -0.38
N VAL A 249 -2.40 -9.55 -1.28
CA VAL A 249 -1.33 -9.48 -2.27
C VAL A 249 -1.79 -10.00 -3.63
N ALA A 250 -1.30 -9.38 -4.68
CA ALA A 250 -1.44 -9.82 -6.06
C ALA A 250 -0.08 -9.78 -6.78
N VAL A 251 0.08 -10.53 -7.84
CA VAL A 251 1.31 -10.62 -8.65
C VAL A 251 1.06 -10.20 -10.09
N SER A 252 2.04 -9.54 -10.70
CA SER A 252 2.03 -9.13 -12.10
C SER A 252 3.42 -9.24 -12.74
N LYS A 253 3.48 -9.43 -14.05
CA LYS A 253 4.72 -9.33 -14.84
C LYS A 253 4.92 -7.94 -15.47
N ASP A 254 3.85 -7.16 -15.61
CA ASP A 254 3.82 -5.96 -16.44
C ASP A 254 3.15 -4.74 -15.79
N LEU A 255 2.71 -4.85 -14.52
CA LEU A 255 1.96 -3.86 -13.75
C LEU A 255 0.50 -3.66 -14.21
N ILE A 256 0.07 -4.35 -15.26
CA ILE A 256 -1.26 -4.21 -15.87
C ILE A 256 -2.13 -5.41 -15.55
N HIS A 257 -1.59 -6.62 -15.78
CA HIS A 257 -2.32 -7.87 -15.57
C HIS A 257 -1.94 -8.46 -14.22
N TRP A 258 -2.89 -8.47 -13.28
CA TRP A 258 -2.68 -8.92 -11.92
C TRP A 258 -3.41 -10.22 -11.63
N THR A 259 -2.74 -11.12 -10.95
CA THR A 259 -3.31 -12.35 -10.37
C THR A 259 -3.34 -12.20 -8.86
N LYS A 260 -4.53 -12.25 -8.25
CA LYS A 260 -4.70 -12.21 -6.80
C LYS A 260 -4.20 -13.52 -6.18
N TYR A 261 -3.60 -13.43 -5.01
CA TYR A 261 -3.17 -14.63 -4.27
C TYR A 261 -4.40 -15.45 -3.86
N PRO A 262 -4.45 -16.77 -4.18
CA PRO A 262 -5.64 -17.58 -3.95
C PRO A 262 -6.01 -17.75 -2.46
N GLN A 263 -5.06 -17.50 -1.55
CA GLN A 263 -5.28 -17.61 -0.11
C GLN A 263 -5.34 -16.23 0.57
N ASN A 264 -5.68 -15.16 -0.18
CA ASN A 264 -6.01 -13.88 0.44
C ASN A 264 -7.25 -14.01 1.35
N PRO A 265 -7.33 -13.23 2.43
CA PRO A 265 -6.36 -12.23 2.88
C PRO A 265 -5.12 -12.86 3.54
N ILE A 266 -3.93 -12.23 3.34
CA ILE A 266 -2.71 -12.65 4.04
C ILE A 266 -2.69 -12.22 5.50
N ILE A 267 -3.38 -11.14 5.85
CA ILE A 267 -3.69 -10.69 7.22
C ILE A 267 -5.13 -10.18 7.25
N GLY A 268 -5.92 -10.67 8.21
CA GLY A 268 -7.30 -10.27 8.47
C GLY A 268 -7.46 -9.40 9.71
N ASN A 269 -8.63 -9.49 10.37
CA ASN A 269 -8.94 -8.88 11.67
C ASN A 269 -8.76 -7.35 11.68
N ASN A 270 -9.22 -6.68 10.63
CA ASN A 270 -9.11 -5.22 10.48
C ASN A 270 -7.67 -4.69 10.54
N GLN A 271 -6.71 -5.51 10.08
CA GLN A 271 -5.31 -5.14 9.96
C GLN A 271 -4.95 -4.99 8.50
N SER A 272 -4.98 -3.78 8.03
CA SER A 272 -4.83 -3.41 6.62
C SER A 272 -3.72 -2.39 6.40
N SER A 273 -3.70 -1.79 5.22
CA SER A 273 -2.72 -0.76 4.85
C SER A 273 -1.28 -1.26 4.96
N ASN A 274 -1.06 -2.42 4.35
CA ASN A 274 0.16 -3.20 4.47
C ASN A 274 1.34 -2.59 3.72
N ILE A 275 2.46 -2.41 4.43
CA ILE A 275 3.75 -1.98 3.88
C ILE A 275 4.78 -3.07 4.11
N ILE A 276 5.46 -3.50 3.06
CA ILE A 276 6.51 -4.51 3.14
C ILE A 276 7.90 -3.86 3.08
N VAL A 277 8.78 -4.28 3.98
CA VAL A 277 10.12 -3.73 4.13
C VAL A 277 11.15 -4.87 4.19
N PRO A 278 12.26 -4.82 3.42
CA PRO A 278 13.31 -5.84 3.52
C PRO A 278 13.87 -5.97 4.94
N ALA A 279 14.02 -7.20 5.44
CA ALA A 279 14.61 -7.54 6.73
C ALA A 279 16.01 -8.18 6.54
N GLN A 280 16.68 -8.59 7.63
CA GLN A 280 17.92 -9.36 7.52
C GLN A 280 17.66 -10.73 6.89
N GLN A 281 16.53 -11.33 7.23
CA GLN A 281 16.03 -12.55 6.60
C GLN A 281 14.62 -12.26 6.10
N GLY A 282 14.37 -12.41 4.80
CA GLY A 282 13.07 -12.18 4.19
C GLY A 282 12.56 -10.74 4.30
N PHE A 283 11.34 -10.57 4.75
CA PHE A 283 10.65 -9.29 4.82
C PHE A 283 9.88 -9.11 6.13
N ARG A 284 9.71 -7.86 6.52
CA ARG A 284 8.70 -7.46 7.50
C ARG A 284 7.51 -6.88 6.76
N LEU A 285 6.32 -7.24 7.20
CA LEU A 285 5.08 -6.62 6.80
C LEU A 285 4.56 -5.79 7.97
N TYR A 286 4.28 -4.52 7.72
CA TYR A 286 3.62 -3.65 8.68
C TYR A 286 2.17 -3.43 8.23
N THR A 287 1.23 -3.55 9.14
CA THR A 287 -0.15 -3.11 8.91
C THR A 287 -0.34 -1.78 9.60
N MET A 288 -0.86 -0.78 8.89
CA MET A 288 -0.95 0.60 9.36
C MET A 288 -2.39 1.12 9.26
N HIS A 289 -3.30 0.47 9.97
CA HIS A 289 -4.68 0.92 10.08
C HIS A 289 -4.84 1.91 11.26
N SER A 290 -5.68 1.63 12.24
CA SER A 290 -5.79 2.45 13.46
C SER A 290 -4.62 2.27 14.43
N GLN A 291 -3.80 1.24 14.21
CA GLN A 291 -2.60 0.89 14.97
C GLN A 291 -1.57 0.27 14.02
N VAL A 292 -0.31 0.31 14.38
CA VAL A 292 0.75 -0.33 13.61
C VAL A 292 1.13 -1.65 14.25
N HIS A 293 1.02 -2.74 13.49
CA HIS A 293 1.53 -4.06 13.85
C HIS A 293 2.65 -4.47 12.91
N VAL A 294 3.49 -5.40 13.34
CA VAL A 294 4.62 -5.91 12.55
C VAL A 294 4.63 -7.42 12.52
N TYR A 295 4.84 -7.93 11.32
CA TYR A 295 4.94 -9.35 11.01
C TYR A 295 6.28 -9.65 10.36
N GLN A 296 6.78 -10.87 10.54
CA GLN A 296 7.98 -11.39 9.88
C GLN A 296 7.56 -12.47 8.88
N SER A 297 8.13 -12.45 7.68
CA SER A 297 7.98 -13.54 6.72
C SER A 297 8.64 -14.84 7.24
N ASN A 298 8.03 -15.95 6.89
CA ASN A 298 8.59 -17.28 7.21
C ASN A 298 9.82 -17.59 6.36
#